data_d93854c04009af252a7f6d98d57fc5b3
#
_entry.id   d93854c04009af252a7f6d98d57fc5b3
#
_cell.length_a   1.000
_cell.length_b   1.000
_cell.length_c   1.000
_cell.angle_alpha   90.00
_cell.angle_beta   90.00
_cell.angle_gamma   90.00
#
_symmetry.space_group_name_H-M   'P 1'
#
loop_
_entity.id
_entity.type
_entity.pdbx_description
1 polymer ?
#
loop_
_entity_poly.entity_id
_entity_poly.type
_entity_poly.pdbx_seq_one_letter_code
_entity_poly.pdbx_strand_id
1 'polypeptide(L)'
;MGRADFLYSKFRDHFQYEPTDCQDVFLHQAAEFLTADEGDILVLNGYAGTGKTTAISAVIAGLKEFEVPCVLLAPTGRAAKVLSMYSGMSAYTVHKQIYRQKSVGENGFGSFSLAPNKLKDALFIVDEVSLIGIDGGSQQTNVQFGTGNLLEDLVSYVRNGLGCRLILIGDSAQLPPVGHEYSPALSHEYMDHFGGVSWAELTTVVRQQKDSGILYNATILRTVIAEDY
;
A
#
# COMPACT_ATOMS: atom_id res chain seq x y z
N MET A 1 -20.27 22.12 0.97
CA MET A 1 -19.23 21.21 0.46
C MET A 1 -18.45 20.71 1.67
N GLY A 2 -18.49 19.42 1.94
CA GLY A 2 -17.77 18.82 3.06
C GLY A 2 -16.25 18.82 2.81
N ARG A 3 -15.46 18.50 3.86
CA ARG A 3 -14.00 18.39 3.70
C ARG A 3 -13.63 17.27 2.71
N ALA A 4 -14.35 16.15 2.78
CA ALA A 4 -14.15 15.03 1.86
C ALA A 4 -14.47 15.39 0.41
N ASP A 5 -15.62 16.07 0.16
CA ASP A 5 -16.01 16.49 -1.19
C ASP A 5 -14.96 17.44 -1.80
N PHE A 6 -14.44 18.36 -0.98
CA PHE A 6 -13.40 19.29 -1.42
C PHE A 6 -12.11 18.55 -1.79
N LEU A 7 -11.67 17.61 -0.95
CA LEU A 7 -10.46 16.83 -1.20
C LEU A 7 -10.62 15.92 -2.42
N TYR A 8 -11.80 15.27 -2.55
CA TYR A 8 -12.14 14.48 -3.73
C TYR A 8 -12.07 15.31 -5.02
N SER A 9 -12.61 16.56 -5.03
CA SER A 9 -12.51 17.40 -6.21
C SER A 9 -11.06 17.67 -6.62
N LYS A 10 -10.17 17.83 -5.64
CA LYS A 10 -8.72 17.98 -5.89
C LYS A 10 -8.09 16.74 -6.48
N PHE A 11 -8.46 15.57 -6.00
CA PHE A 11 -7.99 14.31 -6.58
C PHE A 11 -8.47 14.13 -8.02
N ARG A 12 -9.71 14.50 -8.30
CA ARG A 12 -10.27 14.50 -9.66
C ARG A 12 -9.55 15.47 -10.59
N ASP A 13 -9.24 16.68 -10.13
CA ASP A 13 -8.49 17.68 -10.92
C ASP A 13 -7.11 17.19 -11.35
N HIS A 14 -6.46 16.35 -10.52
CA HIS A 14 -5.16 15.75 -10.80
C HIS A 14 -5.22 14.40 -11.53
N PHE A 15 -6.41 13.85 -11.77
CA PHE A 15 -6.54 12.61 -12.50
C PHE A 15 -6.39 12.87 -14.01
N GLN A 16 -5.34 12.30 -14.62
CA GLN A 16 -4.93 12.63 -16.00
C GLN A 16 -5.94 12.24 -17.09
N TYR A 17 -6.84 11.32 -16.79
CA TYR A 17 -7.82 10.74 -17.72
C TYR A 17 -9.21 10.81 -17.11
N GLU A 18 -10.24 10.45 -17.88
CA GLU A 18 -11.56 10.17 -17.28
C GLU A 18 -11.44 8.89 -16.45
N PRO A 19 -11.65 8.93 -15.12
CA PRO A 19 -11.56 7.73 -14.29
C PRO A 19 -12.72 6.78 -14.61
N THR A 20 -12.44 5.50 -14.47
CA THR A 20 -13.50 4.48 -14.46
C THR A 20 -14.33 4.61 -13.18
N ASP A 21 -15.54 4.03 -13.17
CA ASP A 21 -16.42 4.08 -12.00
C ASP A 21 -15.73 3.63 -10.71
N CYS A 22 -14.96 2.52 -10.76
CA CYS A 22 -14.25 2.04 -9.57
C CYS A 22 -13.08 2.94 -9.16
N GLN A 23 -12.42 3.63 -10.09
CA GLN A 23 -11.39 4.61 -9.76
C GLN A 23 -12.01 5.86 -9.13
N ASP A 24 -13.15 6.30 -9.64
CA ASP A 24 -13.86 7.46 -9.09
C ASP A 24 -14.36 7.18 -7.67
N VAL A 25 -14.95 6.01 -7.45
CA VAL A 25 -15.33 5.52 -6.11
C VAL A 25 -14.13 5.49 -5.17
N PHE A 26 -12.98 4.98 -5.63
CA PHE A 26 -11.76 4.98 -4.82
C PHE A 26 -11.29 6.39 -4.45
N LEU A 27 -11.30 7.35 -5.39
CA LEU A 27 -10.90 8.73 -5.10
C LEU A 27 -11.79 9.35 -4.03
N HIS A 28 -13.10 9.06 -4.07
CA HIS A 28 -14.04 9.51 -3.06
C HIS A 28 -13.77 8.85 -1.69
N GLN A 29 -13.61 7.52 -1.66
CA GLN A 29 -13.26 6.77 -0.45
C GLN A 29 -11.93 7.23 0.16
N ALA A 30 -10.92 7.53 -0.66
CA ALA A 30 -9.65 8.07 -0.20
C ALA A 30 -9.81 9.45 0.45
N ALA A 31 -10.67 10.31 -0.11
CA ALA A 31 -10.97 11.63 0.47
C ALA A 31 -11.71 11.51 1.79
N GLU A 32 -12.70 10.61 1.90
CA GLU A 32 -13.40 10.30 3.14
C GLU A 32 -12.43 9.76 4.19
N PHE A 33 -11.62 8.76 3.84
CA PHE A 33 -10.62 8.16 4.71
C PHE A 33 -9.64 9.20 5.29
N LEU A 34 -9.17 10.13 4.45
CA LEU A 34 -8.19 11.14 4.85
C LEU A 34 -8.80 12.27 5.70
N THR A 35 -10.10 12.44 5.67
CA THR A 35 -10.83 13.47 6.44
C THR A 35 -11.64 12.94 7.61
N ALA A 36 -11.75 11.62 7.75
CA ALA A 36 -12.44 10.97 8.86
C ALA A 36 -11.71 11.17 10.18
N ASP A 37 -12.45 11.16 11.29
CA ASP A 37 -11.86 11.20 12.63
C ASP A 37 -11.35 9.83 13.09
N GLU A 38 -11.90 8.75 12.54
CA GLU A 38 -11.58 7.36 12.87
C GLU A 38 -11.06 6.60 11.63
N GLY A 39 -10.31 5.53 11.91
CA GLY A 39 -9.70 4.70 10.86
C GLY A 39 -8.37 5.28 10.35
N ASP A 40 -7.35 4.44 10.34
CA ASP A 40 -5.99 4.84 10.00
C ASP A 40 -5.33 3.98 8.92
N ILE A 41 -6.05 2.95 8.43
CA ILE A 41 -5.58 2.05 7.37
C ILE A 41 -6.61 1.99 6.24
N LEU A 42 -6.18 2.19 5.00
CA LEU A 42 -6.97 1.95 3.79
C LEU A 42 -6.24 0.92 2.93
N VAL A 43 -6.89 -0.18 2.59
CA VAL A 43 -6.37 -1.20 1.68
C VAL A 43 -6.98 -1.00 0.31
N LEU A 44 -6.14 -0.78 -0.70
CA LEU A 44 -6.52 -0.72 -2.10
C LEU A 44 -6.11 -2.01 -2.81
N ASN A 45 -7.07 -2.88 -3.05
CA ASN A 45 -6.88 -4.07 -3.86
C ASN A 45 -7.24 -3.79 -5.32
N GLY A 46 -6.49 -4.34 -6.26
CA GLY A 46 -6.85 -4.19 -7.67
C GLY A 46 -5.89 -4.97 -8.57
N TYR A 47 -6.44 -5.54 -9.62
CA TYR A 47 -5.66 -6.34 -10.57
C TYR A 47 -4.63 -5.52 -11.36
N ALA A 48 -3.70 -6.21 -12.00
CA ALA A 48 -2.77 -5.57 -12.92
C ALA A 48 -3.53 -4.84 -14.04
N GLY A 49 -3.16 -3.58 -14.33
CA GLY A 49 -3.79 -2.79 -15.38
C GLY A 49 -5.07 -2.05 -14.99
N THR A 50 -5.51 -2.11 -13.73
CA THR A 50 -6.70 -1.36 -13.26
C THR A 50 -6.41 0.11 -12.93
N GLY A 51 -5.15 0.55 -13.04
CA GLY A 51 -4.77 1.94 -12.84
C GLY A 51 -4.53 2.36 -11.39
N LYS A 52 -4.20 1.42 -10.49
CA LYS A 52 -3.82 1.71 -9.09
C LYS A 52 -2.80 2.84 -8.98
N THR A 53 -1.73 2.76 -9.76
CA THR A 53 -0.65 3.77 -9.78
C THR A 53 -1.15 5.15 -10.20
N THR A 54 -2.05 5.21 -11.20
CA THR A 54 -2.64 6.48 -11.67
C THR A 54 -3.52 7.08 -10.59
N ALA A 55 -4.37 6.27 -9.97
CA ALA A 55 -5.28 6.72 -8.91
C ALA A 55 -4.51 7.26 -7.69
N ILE A 56 -3.49 6.53 -7.24
CA ILE A 56 -2.63 6.98 -6.13
C ILE A 56 -1.81 8.24 -6.50
N SER A 57 -1.35 8.36 -7.74
CA SER A 57 -0.63 9.56 -8.18
C SER A 57 -1.52 10.81 -8.11
N ALA A 58 -2.80 10.69 -8.43
CA ALA A 58 -3.77 11.78 -8.29
C ALA A 58 -4.00 12.16 -6.82
N VAL A 59 -4.12 11.17 -5.93
CA VAL A 59 -4.23 11.41 -4.48
C VAL A 59 -2.99 12.15 -3.96
N ILE A 60 -1.79 11.68 -4.30
CA ILE A 60 -0.53 12.30 -3.88
C ILE A 60 -0.44 13.75 -4.41
N ALA A 61 -0.79 13.97 -5.68
CA ALA A 61 -0.74 15.29 -6.30
C ALA A 61 -1.71 16.27 -5.63
N GLY A 62 -2.94 15.83 -5.34
CA GLY A 62 -3.91 16.64 -4.60
C GLY A 62 -3.46 16.96 -3.18
N LEU A 63 -2.86 16.00 -2.46
CA LEU A 63 -2.34 16.23 -1.10
C LEU A 63 -1.14 17.17 -1.07
N LYS A 64 -0.34 17.18 -2.13
CA LYS A 64 0.81 18.09 -2.25
C LYS A 64 0.38 19.56 -2.27
N GLU A 65 -0.80 19.90 -2.78
CA GLU A 65 -1.33 21.27 -2.72
C GLU A 65 -1.52 21.76 -1.28
N PHE A 66 -1.72 20.83 -0.33
CA PHE A 66 -1.93 21.12 1.09
C PHE A 66 -0.69 20.85 1.94
N GLU A 67 0.45 20.63 1.30
CA GLU A 67 1.73 20.32 1.99
C GLU A 67 1.64 19.11 2.93
N VAL A 68 0.70 18.17 2.70
CA VAL A 68 0.58 16.94 3.48
C VAL A 68 1.80 16.05 3.20
N PRO A 69 2.58 15.67 4.20
CA PRO A 69 3.74 14.80 4.00
C PRO A 69 3.31 13.42 3.50
N CYS A 70 3.81 13.01 2.33
CA CYS A 70 3.59 11.68 1.79
C CYS A 70 4.90 10.88 1.83
N VAL A 71 4.85 9.66 2.39
CA VAL A 71 5.98 8.73 2.48
C VAL A 71 5.69 7.51 1.63
N LEU A 72 6.47 7.35 0.54
CA LEU A 72 6.27 6.26 -0.42
C LEU A 72 7.18 5.08 -0.10
N LEU A 73 6.59 3.92 0.04
CA LEU A 73 7.27 2.70 0.46
C LEU A 73 6.95 1.52 -0.46
N ALA A 74 7.86 0.56 -0.50
CA ALA A 74 7.63 -0.72 -1.17
C ALA A 74 8.41 -1.84 -0.45
N PRO A 75 8.03 -3.12 -0.63
CA PRO A 75 8.72 -4.24 0.02
C PRO A 75 10.16 -4.41 -0.45
N THR A 76 10.45 -4.11 -1.71
CA THR A 76 11.76 -4.33 -2.34
C THR A 76 12.36 -3.05 -2.91
N GLY A 77 13.70 -3.01 -3.02
CA GLY A 77 14.41 -1.88 -3.63
C GLY A 77 14.03 -1.65 -5.10
N ARG A 78 13.70 -2.73 -5.84
CA ARG A 78 13.23 -2.63 -7.23
C ARG A 78 11.86 -1.96 -7.30
N ALA A 79 10.92 -2.41 -6.48
CA ALA A 79 9.58 -1.82 -6.42
C ALA A 79 9.64 -0.36 -5.96
N ALA A 80 10.46 -0.02 -4.96
CA ALA A 80 10.66 1.36 -4.52
C ALA A 80 11.22 2.25 -5.64
N LYS A 81 12.16 1.75 -6.44
CA LYS A 81 12.69 2.50 -7.60
C LYS A 81 11.61 2.76 -8.65
N VAL A 82 10.78 1.77 -8.95
CA VAL A 82 9.67 1.89 -9.90
C VAL A 82 8.65 2.90 -9.38
N LEU A 83 8.27 2.80 -8.09
CA LEU A 83 7.35 3.74 -7.45
C LEU A 83 7.88 5.18 -7.49
N SER A 84 9.18 5.39 -7.25
CA SER A 84 9.81 6.72 -7.37
C SER A 84 9.71 7.30 -8.79
N MET A 85 9.87 6.47 -9.82
CA MET A 85 9.79 6.91 -11.22
C MET A 85 8.38 7.37 -11.60
N TYR A 86 7.35 6.66 -11.14
CA TYR A 86 5.97 7.00 -11.47
C TYR A 86 5.43 8.18 -10.66
N SER A 87 5.79 8.26 -9.39
CA SER A 87 5.28 9.32 -8.50
C SER A 87 6.04 10.63 -8.61
N GLY A 88 7.23 10.63 -9.21
CA GLY A 88 8.13 11.78 -9.20
C GLY A 88 8.66 12.14 -7.81
N MET A 89 8.50 11.27 -6.82
CA MET A 89 8.93 11.42 -5.43
C MET A 89 9.89 10.30 -5.03
N SER A 90 10.72 10.55 -4.03
CA SER A 90 11.58 9.51 -3.47
C SER A 90 10.76 8.44 -2.74
N ALA A 91 10.94 7.18 -3.11
CA ALA A 91 10.39 6.04 -2.41
C ALA A 91 11.50 5.17 -1.81
N TYR A 92 11.21 4.52 -0.69
CA TYR A 92 12.16 3.70 0.05
C TYR A 92 11.59 2.30 0.29
N THR A 93 12.46 1.37 0.69
CA THR A 93 11.94 0.09 1.18
C THR A 93 11.33 0.27 2.56
N VAL A 94 10.29 -0.53 2.86
CA VAL A 94 9.66 -0.55 4.19
C VAL A 94 10.74 -0.72 5.26
N HIS A 95 11.63 -1.70 5.12
CA HIS A 95 12.72 -1.94 6.05
C HIS A 95 13.60 -0.71 6.30
N LYS A 96 14.01 -0.01 5.25
CA LYS A 96 14.84 1.19 5.37
C LYS A 96 14.15 2.31 6.11
N GLN A 97 12.84 2.41 5.98
CA GLN A 97 12.05 3.46 6.62
C GLN A 97 11.83 3.18 8.10
N ILE A 98 11.39 1.96 8.45
CA ILE A 98 10.86 1.68 9.79
C ILE A 98 11.90 1.14 10.76
N TYR A 99 13.04 0.60 10.29
CA TYR A 99 14.04 0.03 11.18
C TYR A 99 15.31 0.86 11.30
N ARG A 100 15.93 0.77 12.47
CA ARG A 100 17.28 1.32 12.76
C ARG A 100 18.12 0.23 13.42
N GLN A 101 19.38 0.21 13.06
CA GLN A 101 20.34 -0.68 13.70
C GLN A 101 20.52 -0.32 15.17
N LYS A 102 20.30 -1.29 16.05
CA LYS A 102 20.40 -1.11 17.50
C LYS A 102 21.81 -1.41 18.02
N SER A 103 22.37 -2.53 17.59
CA SER A 103 23.73 -2.94 17.99
C SER A 103 24.26 -3.96 16.99
N VAL A 104 25.57 -4.08 16.92
CA VAL A 104 26.25 -5.24 16.33
C VAL A 104 26.69 -6.09 17.51
N GLY A 105 26.15 -7.31 17.65
CA GLY A 105 26.57 -8.24 18.68
C GLY A 105 28.05 -8.64 18.50
N GLU A 106 28.68 -9.17 19.56
CA GLU A 106 30.05 -9.69 19.49
C GLU A 106 30.24 -10.75 18.39
N ASN A 107 29.16 -11.40 17.95
CA ASN A 107 29.13 -12.38 16.88
C ASN A 107 28.97 -11.79 15.48
N GLY A 108 29.05 -10.45 15.33
CA GLY A 108 28.91 -9.76 14.02
C GLY A 108 27.46 -9.66 13.51
N PHE A 109 26.46 -10.12 14.26
CA PHE A 109 25.07 -10.04 13.86
C PHE A 109 24.42 -8.72 14.26
N GLY A 110 23.75 -8.07 13.30
CA GLY A 110 23.02 -6.85 13.54
C GLY A 110 21.59 -7.12 14.03
N SER A 111 21.20 -6.49 15.14
CA SER A 111 19.80 -6.40 15.52
C SER A 111 19.23 -5.03 15.09
N PHE A 112 18.04 -5.06 14.51
CA PHE A 112 17.33 -3.87 14.06
C PHE A 112 16.05 -3.73 14.88
N SER A 113 15.84 -2.56 15.44
CA SER A 113 14.62 -2.22 16.17
C SER A 113 13.78 -1.23 15.38
N LEU A 114 12.50 -1.18 15.70
CA LEU A 114 11.58 -0.20 15.16
C LEU A 114 12.08 1.22 15.51
N ALA A 115 12.17 2.07 14.51
CA ALA A 115 12.54 3.46 14.70
C ALA A 115 11.36 4.26 15.27
N PRO A 116 11.57 5.34 16.00
CA PRO A 116 10.50 6.25 16.37
C PRO A 116 9.99 6.97 15.11
N ASN A 117 8.68 6.98 14.90
CA ASN A 117 8.06 7.82 13.88
C ASN A 117 7.89 9.24 14.44
N LYS A 118 8.60 10.19 13.84
CA LYS A 118 8.57 11.62 14.23
C LYS A 118 7.67 12.46 13.32
N LEU A 119 7.03 11.82 12.34
CA LEU A 119 6.15 12.52 11.41
C LEU A 119 4.80 12.82 12.08
N LYS A 120 4.19 13.88 11.59
CA LYS A 120 2.87 14.32 12.01
C LYS A 120 1.98 14.50 10.78
N ASP A 121 0.73 14.04 10.89
CA ASP A 121 -0.30 14.15 9.86
C ASP A 121 0.20 13.65 8.48
N ALA A 122 1.08 12.64 8.47
CA ALA A 122 1.70 12.11 7.28
C ALA A 122 0.91 10.92 6.71
N LEU A 123 0.83 10.84 5.39
CA LEU A 123 0.29 9.70 4.68
C LEU A 123 1.42 8.77 4.24
N PHE A 124 1.41 7.54 4.77
CA PHE A 124 2.26 6.46 4.31
C PHE A 124 1.54 5.69 3.21
N ILE A 125 2.22 5.46 2.10
CA ILE A 125 1.69 4.70 0.96
C ILE A 125 2.66 3.57 0.68
N VAL A 126 2.18 2.33 0.75
CA VAL A 126 2.98 1.14 0.49
C VAL A 126 2.43 0.42 -0.73
N ASP A 127 3.21 0.35 -1.78
CA ASP A 127 2.87 -0.37 -3.01
C ASP A 127 3.43 -1.79 -2.99
N GLU A 128 2.84 -2.68 -3.79
CA GLU A 128 3.21 -4.10 -3.91
C GLU A 128 3.12 -4.87 -2.57
N VAL A 129 2.10 -4.55 -1.74
CA VAL A 129 1.98 -5.18 -0.41
C VAL A 129 1.70 -6.69 -0.47
N SER A 130 1.31 -7.23 -1.63
CA SER A 130 1.18 -8.67 -1.86
C SER A 130 2.44 -9.46 -1.53
N LEU A 131 3.61 -8.80 -1.54
CA LEU A 131 4.91 -9.42 -1.21
C LEU A 131 5.28 -9.34 0.28
N ILE A 132 4.47 -8.71 1.13
CA ILE A 132 4.74 -8.58 2.57
C ILE A 132 4.28 -9.83 3.30
N GLY A 133 5.23 -10.61 3.83
CA GLY A 133 4.98 -11.74 4.72
C GLY A 133 4.89 -11.31 6.19
N ILE A 134 4.29 -12.17 7.00
CA ILE A 134 4.15 -12.00 8.45
C ILE A 134 5.14 -12.86 9.26
N ASP A 135 5.74 -13.87 8.63
CA ASP A 135 6.76 -14.69 9.26
C ASP A 135 8.11 -14.01 9.14
N GLY A 136 8.77 -13.82 10.26
CA GLY A 136 10.10 -13.22 10.32
C GLY A 136 11.05 -13.95 9.38
N GLY A 137 11.39 -13.30 8.30
CA GLY A 137 12.06 -13.81 7.12
C GLY A 137 13.05 -14.92 7.42
N SER A 138 12.81 -16.07 6.84
CA SER A 138 13.54 -17.32 6.84
C SER A 138 14.64 -17.46 7.92
N GLN A 139 14.56 -18.51 8.71
CA GLN A 139 15.54 -18.99 9.70
C GLN A 139 17.01 -19.04 9.20
N GLN A 140 17.30 -18.54 8.01
CA GLN A 140 18.62 -18.57 7.37
C GLN A 140 19.40 -17.26 7.48
N THR A 141 18.79 -16.14 7.90
CA THR A 141 19.52 -14.89 8.10
C THR A 141 19.69 -14.63 9.60
N ASN A 142 20.94 -14.53 10.04
CA ASN A 142 21.27 -14.16 11.43
C ASN A 142 21.00 -12.68 11.75
N VAL A 143 20.08 -12.06 11.01
CA VAL A 143 19.67 -10.65 11.18
C VAL A 143 18.23 -10.63 11.61
N GLN A 144 17.95 -10.08 12.79
CA GLN A 144 16.60 -9.92 13.33
C GLN A 144 16.11 -8.49 13.12
N PHE A 145 14.92 -8.36 12.52
CA PHE A 145 14.21 -7.10 12.35
C PHE A 145 12.98 -7.06 13.24
N GLY A 146 12.90 -6.05 14.12
CA GLY A 146 11.74 -5.78 14.95
C GLY A 146 11.15 -7.00 15.63
N THR A 147 9.86 -7.22 15.49
CA THR A 147 9.13 -8.39 16.01
C THR A 147 9.32 -9.63 15.13
N GLY A 148 9.80 -9.45 13.90
CA GLY A 148 9.83 -10.49 12.85
C GLY A 148 8.60 -10.45 11.94
N ASN A 149 7.55 -9.74 12.30
CA ASN A 149 6.36 -9.51 11.46
C ASN A 149 6.42 -8.12 10.84
N LEU A 150 6.78 -8.05 9.55
CA LEU A 150 6.98 -6.77 8.86
C LEU A 150 5.68 -5.94 8.77
N LEU A 151 4.53 -6.59 8.62
CA LEU A 151 3.25 -5.90 8.50
C LEU A 151 2.83 -5.28 9.84
N GLU A 152 2.96 -6.02 10.94
CA GLU A 152 2.70 -5.49 12.29
C GLU A 152 3.66 -4.35 12.65
N ASP A 153 4.94 -4.51 12.37
CA ASP A 153 5.93 -3.48 12.61
C ASP A 153 5.66 -2.21 11.80
N LEU A 154 5.21 -2.35 10.54
CA LEU A 154 4.80 -1.23 9.70
C LEU A 154 3.59 -0.48 10.28
N VAL A 155 2.53 -1.20 10.63
CA VAL A 155 1.33 -0.59 11.24
C VAL A 155 1.68 0.08 12.56
N SER A 156 2.45 -0.59 13.42
CA SER A 156 2.91 -0.03 14.68
C SER A 156 3.76 1.24 14.47
N TYR A 157 4.65 1.24 13.46
CA TYR A 157 5.45 2.40 13.13
C TYR A 157 4.59 3.59 12.70
N VAL A 158 3.59 3.38 11.84
CA VAL A 158 2.70 4.44 11.38
C VAL A 158 1.89 5.00 12.56
N ARG A 159 1.31 4.14 13.39
CA ARG A 159 0.51 4.50 14.57
C ARG A 159 1.30 5.21 15.66
N ASN A 160 2.61 5.02 15.72
CA ASN A 160 3.51 5.77 16.61
C ASN A 160 3.72 7.24 16.16
N GLY A 161 3.34 7.60 14.94
CA GLY A 161 3.29 8.98 14.47
C GLY A 161 1.99 9.68 14.88
N LEU A 162 2.04 10.99 15.02
CA LEU A 162 0.85 11.76 15.39
C LEU A 162 -0.04 12.01 14.16
N GLY A 163 -1.27 11.47 14.15
CA GLY A 163 -2.23 11.69 13.05
C GLY A 163 -1.79 11.07 11.72
N CYS A 164 -0.85 10.11 11.74
CA CYS A 164 -0.39 9.43 10.53
C CYS A 164 -1.41 8.39 10.06
N ARG A 165 -1.48 8.18 8.75
CA ARG A 165 -2.37 7.22 8.09
C ARG A 165 -1.60 6.35 7.11
N LEU A 166 -2.16 5.18 6.78
CA LEU A 166 -1.53 4.17 5.95
C LEU A 166 -2.46 3.76 4.80
N ILE A 167 -1.96 3.81 3.57
CA ILE A 167 -2.59 3.18 2.41
C ILE A 167 -1.72 2.00 1.98
N LEU A 168 -2.31 0.82 1.93
CA LEU A 168 -1.71 -0.43 1.44
C LEU A 168 -2.25 -0.71 0.04
N ILE A 169 -1.37 -0.92 -0.94
CA ILE A 169 -1.76 -1.13 -2.34
C ILE A 169 -1.21 -2.46 -2.81
N GLY A 170 -2.10 -3.31 -3.34
CA GLY A 170 -1.68 -4.61 -3.84
C GLY A 170 -2.60 -5.19 -4.90
N ASP A 171 -2.29 -6.41 -5.28
CA ASP A 171 -3.03 -7.21 -6.23
C ASP A 171 -3.14 -8.64 -5.65
N SER A 172 -4.35 -9.01 -5.25
CA SER A 172 -4.62 -10.34 -4.67
C SER A 172 -4.46 -11.50 -5.66
N ALA A 173 -4.38 -11.20 -6.98
CA ALA A 173 -4.07 -12.21 -8.00
C ALA A 173 -2.56 -12.38 -8.25
N GLN A 174 -1.71 -11.58 -7.61
CA GLN A 174 -0.26 -11.80 -7.62
C GLN A 174 0.16 -12.91 -6.64
N LEU A 175 1.37 -13.42 -6.84
CA LEU A 175 1.91 -14.44 -5.95
C LEU A 175 2.02 -13.89 -4.51
N PRO A 176 1.57 -14.68 -3.53
CA PRO A 176 1.72 -14.32 -2.12
C PRO A 176 3.20 -14.39 -1.69
N PRO A 177 3.53 -13.92 -0.48
CA PRO A 177 4.86 -14.05 0.07
C PRO A 177 5.27 -15.52 0.18
N VAL A 178 6.58 -15.78 0.12
CA VAL A 178 7.11 -17.15 0.23
C VAL A 178 6.68 -17.78 1.55
N GLY A 179 6.08 -18.96 1.47
CA GLY A 179 5.57 -19.67 2.64
C GLY A 179 4.12 -19.38 3.02
N HIS A 180 3.45 -18.50 2.28
CA HIS A 180 2.05 -18.15 2.49
C HIS A 180 1.17 -18.62 1.33
N GLU A 181 -0.07 -19.01 1.61
CA GLU A 181 -1.08 -19.34 0.60
C GLU A 181 -1.77 -18.07 0.06
N TYR A 182 -1.82 -17.00 0.85
CA TYR A 182 -2.41 -15.71 0.51
C TYR A 182 -1.54 -14.56 1.04
N SER A 183 -1.80 -13.35 0.56
CA SER A 183 -1.15 -12.15 1.08
C SER A 183 -1.84 -11.65 2.36
N PRO A 184 -1.16 -11.64 3.52
CA PRO A 184 -1.77 -11.17 4.77
C PRO A 184 -2.27 -9.71 4.67
N ALA A 185 -1.54 -8.84 3.98
CA ALA A 185 -1.90 -7.44 3.81
C ALA A 185 -3.15 -7.21 2.93
N LEU A 186 -3.60 -8.24 2.20
CA LEU A 186 -4.80 -8.23 1.35
C LEU A 186 -5.88 -9.20 1.85
N SER A 187 -5.72 -9.77 3.03
CA SER A 187 -6.70 -10.64 3.69
C SER A 187 -7.54 -9.85 4.67
N HIS A 188 -8.86 -9.82 4.49
CA HIS A 188 -9.79 -9.23 5.45
C HIS A 188 -9.62 -9.84 6.84
N GLU A 189 -9.59 -11.17 6.91
CA GLU A 189 -9.44 -11.90 8.18
C GLU A 189 -8.19 -11.47 8.95
N TYR A 190 -7.06 -11.33 8.25
CA TYR A 190 -5.82 -10.90 8.91
C TYR A 190 -5.84 -9.42 9.25
N MET A 191 -6.31 -8.57 8.36
CA MET A 191 -6.28 -7.11 8.57
C MET A 191 -7.25 -6.62 9.63
N ASP A 192 -8.37 -7.32 9.83
CA ASP A 192 -9.41 -6.94 10.80
C ASP A 192 -8.90 -6.87 12.24
N HIS A 193 -7.84 -7.64 12.58
CA HIS A 193 -7.27 -7.57 13.93
C HIS A 193 -6.58 -6.24 14.25
N PHE A 194 -6.18 -5.47 13.24
CA PHE A 194 -5.64 -4.12 13.46
C PHE A 194 -6.71 -3.11 13.87
N GLY A 195 -7.98 -3.32 13.49
CA GLY A 195 -9.05 -2.34 13.64
C GLY A 195 -8.83 -1.08 12.80
N GLY A 196 -9.88 -0.35 12.51
CA GLY A 196 -9.81 0.90 11.76
C GLY A 196 -9.40 0.74 10.29
N VAL A 197 -9.64 -0.44 9.70
CA VAL A 197 -9.29 -0.76 8.32
C VAL A 197 -10.47 -0.51 7.39
N SER A 198 -10.24 0.25 6.33
CA SER A 198 -11.17 0.47 5.22
C SER A 198 -10.65 -0.22 3.96
N TRP A 199 -11.56 -0.59 3.06
CA TRP A 199 -11.25 -1.33 1.85
C TRP A 199 -11.75 -0.61 0.61
N ALA A 200 -10.95 -0.64 -0.45
CA ALA A 200 -11.29 -0.15 -1.77
C ALA A 200 -10.81 -1.14 -2.83
N GLU A 201 -11.54 -1.26 -3.94
CA GLU A 201 -11.21 -2.18 -5.02
C GLU A 201 -11.24 -1.50 -6.37
N LEU A 202 -10.24 -1.83 -7.20
CA LEU A 202 -10.22 -1.47 -8.62
C LEU A 202 -10.37 -2.73 -9.48
N THR A 203 -11.54 -2.89 -10.08
CA THR A 203 -11.90 -4.07 -10.86
C THR A 203 -11.80 -3.87 -12.37
N THR A 204 -11.99 -2.64 -12.86
CA THR A 204 -12.00 -2.32 -14.28
C THR A 204 -10.58 -2.21 -14.83
N VAL A 205 -10.23 -3.07 -15.79
CA VAL A 205 -8.92 -3.04 -16.46
C VAL A 205 -8.90 -1.96 -17.53
N VAL A 206 -8.03 -0.96 -17.39
CA VAL A 206 -7.91 0.19 -18.31
C VAL A 206 -6.70 0.09 -19.24
N ARG A 207 -5.71 -0.75 -18.91
CA ARG A 207 -4.47 -0.87 -19.67
C ARG A 207 -4.67 -1.81 -20.84
N GLN A 208 -5.43 -1.31 -21.89
CA GLN A 208 -5.66 -2.24 -22.97
C GLN A 208 -5.90 -1.65 -24.34
N GLN A 209 -5.16 -2.19 -25.29
CA GLN A 209 -5.73 -2.44 -26.62
C GLN A 209 -6.76 -3.57 -26.46
N LYS A 210 -8.01 -3.30 -26.81
CA LYS A 210 -9.16 -4.21 -26.67
C LYS A 210 -9.02 -5.61 -27.33
N ASP A 211 -7.92 -5.87 -28.00
CA ASP A 211 -7.69 -7.05 -28.86
C ASP A 211 -6.61 -8.02 -28.33
N SER A 212 -6.15 -7.88 -27.08
CA SER A 212 -5.17 -8.83 -26.54
C SER A 212 -5.84 -10.08 -25.98
N GLY A 213 -5.78 -11.20 -26.73
CA GLY A 213 -6.26 -12.51 -26.28
C GLY A 213 -5.65 -12.99 -24.95
N ILE A 214 -4.43 -12.56 -24.63
CA ILE A 214 -3.76 -12.88 -23.35
C ILE A 214 -4.54 -12.27 -22.17
N LEU A 215 -5.02 -11.05 -22.30
CA LEU A 215 -5.77 -10.42 -21.22
C LEU A 215 -7.18 -10.97 -21.08
N TYR A 216 -7.83 -11.24 -22.18
CA TYR A 216 -9.15 -11.88 -22.17
C TYR A 216 -9.10 -13.19 -21.39
N ASN A 217 -8.11 -14.05 -21.68
CA ASN A 217 -7.91 -15.30 -20.97
C ASN A 217 -7.54 -15.10 -19.48
N ALA A 218 -6.69 -14.12 -19.17
CA ALA A 218 -6.33 -13.81 -17.80
C ALA A 218 -7.53 -13.29 -16.99
N THR A 219 -8.42 -12.52 -17.62
CA THR A 219 -9.64 -12.02 -16.96
C THR A 219 -10.62 -13.17 -16.69
N ILE A 220 -10.83 -14.07 -17.65
CA ILE A 220 -11.68 -15.27 -17.47
C ILE A 220 -11.14 -16.13 -16.31
N LEU A 221 -9.84 -16.43 -16.30
CA LEU A 221 -9.23 -17.24 -15.23
C LEU A 221 -9.42 -16.62 -13.85
N ARG A 222 -9.31 -15.30 -13.73
CA ARG A 222 -9.54 -14.59 -12.45
C ARG A 222 -10.98 -14.68 -11.99
N THR A 223 -11.94 -14.54 -12.90
CA THR A 223 -13.36 -14.69 -12.57
C THR A 223 -13.67 -16.08 -12.05
N VAL A 224 -13.14 -17.12 -12.72
CA VAL A 224 -13.32 -18.52 -12.28
C VAL A 224 -12.70 -18.74 -10.90
N ILE A 225 -11.47 -18.24 -10.65
CA ILE A 225 -10.82 -18.37 -9.35
C ILE A 225 -11.61 -17.65 -8.24
N ALA A 226 -12.21 -16.49 -8.53
CA ALA A 226 -13.01 -15.75 -7.56
C ALA A 226 -14.37 -16.38 -7.24
N GLU A 227 -14.90 -17.22 -8.13
CA GLU A 227 -16.16 -17.96 -7.94
C GLU A 227 -15.97 -19.28 -7.17
N ASP A 228 -14.74 -19.80 -7.08
CA ASP A 228 -14.41 -21.05 -6.39
C ASP A 228 -13.98 -20.85 -4.91
N TYR A 229 -14.01 -19.61 -4.42
CA TYR A 229 -13.77 -19.23 -3.03
C TYR A 229 -14.95 -18.46 -2.45
#